data_3769e19c543d19582ed3118d4b409c97
#
_entry.id   3769e19c543d19582ed3118d4b409c97
#
_cell.length_a   1.000
_cell.length_b   1.000
_cell.length_c   1.000
_cell.angle_alpha   90.00
_cell.angle_beta   90.00
_cell.angle_gamma   90.00
#
_symmetry.space_group_name_H-M   'P 1'
#
loop_
_entity.id
_entity.type
_entity.pdbx_description
1 polymer ?
#
loop_
_entity_poly.entity_id
_entity_poly.type
_entity_poly.pdbx_seq_one_letter_code
_entity_poly.pdbx_strand_id
1 'polypeptide(L)'
;MRHTREMATLRRSIQLLRSFRFEQTRPEIFYGGLAEDTAALVDNLGRDLGVELPGARVLDVGGGPGYFADAFARRGAHYVGLEPDAGEMSAAGIHLSNSVRGDGTNLPFADDSFDVVYSSNVAEHIPNPWDMGEEMLRVTRPGGLTILSYTVWLGPFGGHETGLWEHYVGGEFARDRYTRRRGHPPKNVFGTSLFDVPCSAGLHWAQPTGALKLAFPRYHPSWAWWLTRVPGVREFAVSNLTLVLQK
;
A
#
# COMPACT_ATOMS: atom_id res chain seq x y z
N MET A 1 -15.33 7.27 -11.24
CA MET A 1 -14.96 6.94 -9.83
C MET A 1 -16.16 7.08 -8.89
N ARG A 2 -17.31 6.51 -9.26
CA ARG A 2 -18.52 6.59 -8.44
C ARG A 2 -18.48 5.60 -7.28
N HIS A 3 -18.28 4.32 -7.60
CA HIS A 3 -18.29 3.23 -6.61
C HIS A 3 -17.18 3.41 -5.55
N THR A 4 -15.98 3.79 -5.99
CA THR A 4 -14.85 4.07 -5.09
C THR A 4 -15.14 5.24 -4.15
N ARG A 5 -15.80 6.31 -4.63
CA ARG A 5 -16.18 7.46 -3.78
C ARG A 5 -17.29 7.11 -2.79
N GLU A 6 -18.27 6.33 -3.18
CA GLU A 6 -19.36 5.87 -2.31
C GLU A 6 -18.83 4.99 -1.16
N MET A 7 -17.80 4.17 -1.41
CA MET A 7 -17.11 3.39 -0.38
C MET A 7 -16.34 4.28 0.61
N ALA A 8 -15.69 5.35 0.14
CA ALA A 8 -14.79 6.19 0.93
C ALA A 8 -15.56 7.16 1.85
N THR A 9 -16.19 6.62 2.88
CA THR A 9 -17.01 7.35 3.87
C THR A 9 -16.21 7.71 5.12
N LEU A 10 -16.65 8.74 5.86
CA LEU A 10 -16.09 9.09 7.17
C LEU A 10 -16.20 7.92 8.17
N ARG A 11 -17.31 7.18 8.13
CA ARG A 11 -17.50 5.99 8.98
C ARG A 11 -16.40 4.94 8.75
N ARG A 12 -16.11 4.63 7.47
CA ARG A 12 -15.01 3.73 7.09
C ARG A 12 -13.67 4.25 7.61
N SER A 13 -13.38 5.54 7.43
CA SER A 13 -12.14 6.16 7.91
C SER A 13 -11.97 6.00 9.42
N ILE A 14 -13.03 6.24 10.20
CA ILE A 14 -13.01 6.07 11.67
C ILE A 14 -12.85 4.59 12.06
N GLN A 15 -13.47 3.66 11.34
CA GLN A 15 -13.33 2.22 11.61
C GLN A 15 -11.88 1.76 11.40
N LEU A 16 -11.26 2.14 10.27
CA LEU A 16 -9.87 1.81 9.98
C LEU A 16 -8.91 2.43 11.01
N LEU A 17 -9.12 3.69 11.38
CA LEU A 17 -8.31 4.32 12.43
C LEU A 17 -8.45 3.60 13.78
N ARG A 18 -9.67 3.18 14.15
CA ARG A 18 -9.89 2.45 15.39
C ARG A 18 -9.29 1.05 15.38
N SER A 19 -9.20 0.39 14.23
CA SER A 19 -8.59 -0.94 14.10
C SER A 19 -7.08 -0.91 14.29
N PHE A 20 -6.42 0.22 14.02
CA PHE A 20 -4.98 0.40 14.14
C PHE A 20 -4.42 0.01 15.53
N ARG A 21 -5.20 0.25 16.60
CA ARG A 21 -4.83 -0.18 17.97
C ARG A 21 -4.59 -1.70 18.11
N PHE A 22 -5.12 -2.50 17.18
CA PHE A 22 -4.99 -3.96 17.18
C PHE A 22 -3.79 -4.46 16.39
N GLU A 23 -3.11 -3.60 15.62
CA GLU A 23 -1.99 -3.99 14.76
C GLU A 23 -0.93 -4.79 15.51
N GLN A 24 -0.56 -4.35 16.71
CA GLN A 24 0.48 -4.99 17.53
C GLN A 24 -0.07 -6.07 18.49
N THR A 25 -1.36 -6.01 18.84
CA THR A 25 -1.92 -6.87 19.89
C THR A 25 -2.78 -8.00 19.34
N ARG A 26 -3.41 -7.80 18.18
CA ARG A 26 -4.28 -8.74 17.48
C ARG A 26 -4.16 -8.56 15.97
N PRO A 27 -2.98 -8.89 15.40
CA PRO A 27 -2.69 -8.64 13.98
C PRO A 27 -3.71 -9.31 13.05
N GLU A 28 -4.25 -10.47 13.41
CA GLU A 28 -5.29 -11.17 12.66
C GLU A 28 -6.57 -10.34 12.48
N ILE A 29 -6.96 -9.56 13.50
CA ILE A 29 -8.15 -8.68 13.42
C ILE A 29 -7.84 -7.46 12.56
N PHE A 30 -6.67 -6.84 12.77
CA PHE A 30 -6.27 -5.66 12.03
C PHE A 30 -6.07 -5.98 10.55
N TYR A 31 -5.22 -6.96 10.23
CA TYR A 31 -4.91 -7.31 8.84
C TYR A 31 -6.08 -7.98 8.14
N GLY A 32 -6.92 -8.75 8.84
CA GLY A 32 -8.15 -9.30 8.27
C GLY A 32 -9.15 -8.19 7.86
N GLY A 33 -9.33 -7.18 8.71
CA GLY A 33 -10.14 -6.00 8.39
C GLY A 33 -9.56 -5.16 7.25
N LEU A 34 -8.24 -4.98 7.23
CA LEU A 34 -7.53 -4.27 6.17
C LEU A 34 -7.60 -5.01 4.83
N ALA A 35 -7.55 -6.35 4.85
CA ALA A 35 -7.67 -7.20 3.67
C ALA A 35 -9.06 -7.04 3.01
N GLU A 36 -10.12 -7.09 3.81
CA GLU A 36 -11.48 -6.87 3.31
C GLU A 36 -11.67 -5.46 2.72
N ASP A 37 -11.15 -4.45 3.41
CA ASP A 37 -11.17 -3.07 2.93
C ASP A 37 -10.40 -2.90 1.63
N THR A 38 -9.22 -3.53 1.51
CA THR A 38 -8.39 -3.48 0.31
C THR A 38 -9.06 -4.17 -0.87
N ALA A 39 -9.54 -5.39 -0.67
CA ALA A 39 -10.21 -6.13 -1.73
C ALA A 39 -11.51 -5.43 -2.18
N ALA A 40 -12.25 -4.80 -1.26
CA ALA A 40 -13.40 -3.98 -1.60
C ALA A 40 -13.01 -2.70 -2.36
N LEU A 41 -11.89 -2.06 -1.99
CA LEU A 41 -11.36 -0.90 -2.71
C LEU A 41 -10.99 -1.27 -4.15
N VAL A 42 -10.26 -2.37 -4.34
CA VAL A 42 -9.85 -2.87 -5.65
C VAL A 42 -11.06 -3.24 -6.51
N ASP A 43 -12.07 -3.90 -5.93
CA ASP A 43 -13.33 -4.23 -6.62
C ASP A 43 -14.07 -2.96 -7.09
N ASN A 44 -14.20 -1.95 -6.24
CA ASN A 44 -14.85 -0.70 -6.60
C ASN A 44 -14.06 0.10 -7.64
N LEU A 45 -12.72 0.10 -7.57
CA LEU A 45 -11.87 0.69 -8.61
C LEU A 45 -12.04 -0.05 -9.93
N GLY A 46 -12.08 -1.39 -9.88
CA GLY A 46 -12.33 -2.22 -11.05
C GLY A 46 -13.67 -1.91 -11.71
N ARG A 47 -14.76 -1.81 -10.94
CA ARG A 47 -16.10 -1.41 -11.46
C ARG A 47 -16.11 -0.01 -12.08
N ASP A 48 -15.33 0.92 -11.51
CA ASP A 48 -15.23 2.27 -12.03
C ASP A 48 -14.38 2.36 -13.31
N LEU A 49 -13.45 1.41 -13.54
CA LEU A 49 -12.47 1.41 -14.62
C LEU A 49 -12.62 0.23 -15.60
N GLY A 50 -13.67 -0.58 -15.45
CA GLY A 50 -13.96 -1.68 -16.37
C GLY A 50 -13.07 -2.92 -16.21
N VAL A 51 -12.54 -3.20 -15.00
CA VAL A 51 -11.78 -4.39 -14.66
C VAL A 51 -12.50 -5.17 -13.56
N GLU A 52 -13.13 -6.27 -13.91
CA GLU A 52 -13.87 -7.09 -12.96
C GLU A 52 -12.94 -8.03 -12.18
N LEU A 53 -13.17 -8.20 -10.86
CA LEU A 53 -12.38 -9.12 -10.03
C LEU A 53 -12.69 -10.61 -10.26
N PRO A 54 -13.94 -11.04 -10.51
CA PRO A 54 -14.22 -12.44 -10.79
C PRO A 54 -13.41 -12.96 -12.00
N GLY A 55 -12.56 -13.97 -11.76
CA GLY A 55 -11.65 -14.54 -12.75
C GLY A 55 -10.36 -13.73 -13.00
N ALA A 56 -10.21 -12.55 -12.41
CA ALA A 56 -9.01 -11.72 -12.57
C ALA A 56 -7.79 -12.35 -11.89
N ARG A 57 -6.62 -12.21 -12.53
CA ARG A 57 -5.32 -12.51 -11.93
C ARG A 57 -4.84 -11.28 -11.17
N VAL A 58 -4.70 -11.41 -9.86
CA VAL A 58 -4.30 -10.34 -8.95
C VAL A 58 -2.93 -10.64 -8.38
N LEU A 59 -1.97 -9.74 -8.57
CA LEU A 59 -0.65 -9.78 -7.94
C LEU A 59 -0.61 -8.80 -6.77
N ASP A 60 -0.19 -9.29 -5.60
CA ASP A 60 0.09 -8.51 -4.40
C ASP A 60 1.61 -8.42 -4.21
N VAL A 61 2.17 -7.23 -4.45
CA VAL A 61 3.61 -6.97 -4.33
C VAL A 61 3.93 -6.49 -2.92
N GLY A 62 4.67 -7.30 -2.15
CA GLY A 62 4.90 -7.13 -0.73
C GLY A 62 3.73 -7.67 0.10
N GLY A 63 3.16 -8.81 -0.33
CA GLY A 63 1.97 -9.41 0.29
C GLY A 63 2.19 -10.01 1.68
N GLY A 64 3.44 -10.00 2.18
CA GLY A 64 3.79 -10.56 3.47
C GLY A 64 3.32 -12.02 3.62
N PRO A 65 2.72 -12.37 4.76
CA PRO A 65 2.24 -13.74 4.99
C PRO A 65 0.95 -14.10 4.24
N GLY A 66 0.37 -13.19 3.44
CA GLY A 66 -0.78 -13.49 2.59
C GLY A 66 -2.16 -13.27 3.23
N TYR A 67 -2.28 -12.37 4.18
CA TYR A 67 -3.58 -12.02 4.80
C TYR A 67 -4.67 -11.62 3.80
N PHE A 68 -4.28 -11.13 2.62
CA PHE A 68 -5.21 -10.61 1.62
C PHE A 68 -5.79 -11.70 0.70
N ALA A 69 -5.15 -12.87 0.62
CA ALA A 69 -5.50 -13.94 -0.31
C ALA A 69 -6.99 -14.35 -0.23
N ASP A 70 -7.48 -14.60 0.98
CA ASP A 70 -8.87 -15.04 1.18
C ASP A 70 -9.89 -13.95 0.78
N ALA A 71 -9.57 -12.68 1.02
CA ALA A 71 -10.46 -11.57 0.69
C ALA A 71 -10.62 -11.40 -0.83
N PHE A 72 -9.55 -11.62 -1.61
CA PHE A 72 -9.60 -11.64 -3.06
C PHE A 72 -10.24 -12.92 -3.61
N ALA A 73 -9.93 -14.08 -3.01
CA ALA A 73 -10.55 -15.35 -3.41
C ALA A 73 -12.08 -15.35 -3.24
N ARG A 74 -12.59 -14.75 -2.15
CA ARG A 74 -14.05 -14.57 -1.96
C ARG A 74 -14.71 -13.69 -3.03
N ARG A 75 -13.94 -12.85 -3.72
CA ARG A 75 -14.38 -12.04 -4.87
C ARG A 75 -14.15 -12.72 -6.21
N GLY A 76 -13.75 -14.02 -6.19
CA GLY A 76 -13.53 -14.82 -7.38
C GLY A 76 -12.22 -14.53 -8.11
N ALA A 77 -11.28 -13.80 -7.52
CA ALA A 77 -9.98 -13.51 -8.11
C ALA A 77 -8.96 -14.63 -7.87
N HIS A 78 -8.03 -14.77 -8.80
CA HIS A 78 -6.85 -15.64 -8.68
C HIS A 78 -5.70 -14.82 -8.08
N TYR A 79 -5.47 -14.99 -6.79
CA TYR A 79 -4.46 -14.24 -6.05
C TYR A 79 -3.08 -14.89 -6.14
N VAL A 80 -2.06 -14.04 -6.34
CA VAL A 80 -0.63 -14.39 -6.23
C VAL A 80 0.02 -13.35 -5.31
N GLY A 81 0.69 -13.81 -4.25
CA GLY A 81 1.49 -12.96 -3.37
C GLY A 81 2.97 -13.01 -3.76
N LEU A 82 3.67 -11.87 -3.72
CA LEU A 82 5.13 -11.80 -3.86
C LEU A 82 5.71 -11.12 -2.63
N GLU A 83 6.72 -11.76 -2.01
CA GLU A 83 7.40 -11.27 -0.81
C GLU A 83 8.89 -11.64 -0.88
N PRO A 84 9.83 -10.71 -0.66
CA PRO A 84 11.25 -11.01 -0.65
C PRO A 84 11.71 -11.76 0.60
N ASP A 85 11.08 -11.54 1.76
CA ASP A 85 11.48 -12.11 3.04
C ASP A 85 10.75 -13.40 3.37
N ALA A 86 11.50 -14.51 3.48
CA ALA A 86 10.94 -15.81 3.82
C ALA A 86 10.38 -15.87 5.26
N GLY A 87 10.89 -15.03 6.17
CA GLY A 87 10.39 -14.91 7.54
C GLY A 87 9.01 -14.26 7.58
N GLU A 88 8.84 -13.16 6.84
CA GLU A 88 7.54 -12.49 6.71
C GLU A 88 6.51 -13.40 6.01
N MET A 89 6.89 -14.14 4.97
CA MET A 89 6.00 -15.12 4.31
C MET A 89 5.45 -16.17 5.27
N SER A 90 6.19 -16.54 6.31
CA SER A 90 5.81 -17.58 7.28
C SER A 90 5.26 -17.03 8.60
N ALA A 91 5.33 -15.72 8.82
CA ALA A 91 5.09 -15.09 10.12
C ALA A 91 3.68 -15.34 10.71
N ALA A 92 2.66 -15.51 9.87
CA ALA A 92 1.27 -15.75 10.31
C ALA A 92 0.87 -17.22 10.32
N GLY A 93 1.77 -18.17 9.97
CA GLY A 93 1.42 -19.57 9.77
C GLY A 93 0.46 -19.83 8.60
N ILE A 94 0.29 -18.85 7.71
CA ILE A 94 -0.51 -18.97 6.48
C ILE A 94 0.37 -19.61 5.41
N HIS A 95 -0.08 -20.73 4.87
CA HIS A 95 0.60 -21.40 3.76
C HIS A 95 -0.16 -21.17 2.46
N LEU A 96 0.31 -20.22 1.66
CA LEU A 96 -0.23 -19.97 0.32
C LEU A 96 0.51 -20.83 -0.72
N SER A 97 -0.24 -21.62 -1.49
CA SER A 97 0.30 -22.34 -2.64
C SER A 97 0.76 -21.41 -3.77
N ASN A 98 0.25 -20.20 -3.79
CA ASN A 98 0.50 -19.18 -4.82
C ASN A 98 1.32 -18.00 -4.29
N SER A 99 2.26 -18.25 -3.36
CA SER A 99 3.21 -17.25 -2.88
C SER A 99 4.55 -17.45 -3.59
N VAL A 100 5.10 -16.36 -4.10
CA VAL A 100 6.39 -16.33 -4.82
C VAL A 100 7.37 -15.50 -4.01
N ARG A 101 8.56 -16.05 -3.77
CA ARG A 101 9.66 -15.28 -3.21
C ARG A 101 10.33 -14.45 -4.31
N GLY A 102 10.37 -13.13 -4.17
CA GLY A 102 10.95 -12.26 -5.20
C GLY A 102 11.08 -10.82 -4.75
N ASP A 103 11.86 -10.05 -5.53
CA ASP A 103 12.06 -8.64 -5.34
C ASP A 103 11.00 -7.86 -6.14
N GLY A 104 10.30 -6.93 -5.48
CA GLY A 104 9.29 -6.07 -6.12
C GLY A 104 9.88 -5.14 -7.19
N THR A 105 11.18 -4.82 -7.12
CA THR A 105 11.90 -4.00 -8.11
C THR A 105 12.39 -4.80 -9.33
N ASN A 106 12.20 -6.13 -9.33
CA ASN A 106 12.55 -7.03 -10.41
C ASN A 106 11.61 -8.25 -10.37
N LEU A 107 10.37 -8.06 -10.82
CA LEU A 107 9.30 -9.05 -10.72
C LEU A 107 9.56 -10.27 -11.62
N PRO A 108 9.52 -11.51 -11.09
CA PRO A 108 9.80 -12.73 -11.85
C PRO A 108 8.61 -13.18 -12.73
N PHE A 109 7.92 -12.23 -13.34
CA PHE A 109 6.76 -12.47 -14.16
C PHE A 109 6.94 -11.84 -15.55
N ALA A 110 6.33 -12.44 -16.57
CA ALA A 110 6.31 -11.89 -17.91
C ALA A 110 5.48 -10.60 -17.96
N ASP A 111 5.73 -9.78 -18.97
CA ASP A 111 4.93 -8.60 -19.28
C ASP A 111 3.45 -9.00 -19.44
N ASP A 112 2.55 -8.10 -19.08
CA ASP A 112 1.11 -8.23 -19.31
C ASP A 112 0.45 -9.47 -18.66
N SER A 113 1.02 -9.96 -17.55
CA SER A 113 0.62 -11.21 -16.89
C SER A 113 -0.60 -11.09 -15.98
N PHE A 114 -0.90 -9.88 -15.45
CA PHE A 114 -1.93 -9.69 -14.42
C PHE A 114 -2.98 -8.67 -14.83
N ASP A 115 -4.21 -8.89 -14.39
CA ASP A 115 -5.34 -7.98 -14.57
C ASP A 115 -5.28 -6.82 -13.58
N VAL A 116 -4.84 -7.11 -12.35
CA VAL A 116 -4.64 -6.15 -11.28
C VAL A 116 -3.31 -6.44 -10.59
N VAL A 117 -2.48 -5.41 -10.45
CA VAL A 117 -1.25 -5.46 -9.64
C VAL A 117 -1.38 -4.40 -8.55
N TYR A 118 -1.30 -4.80 -7.31
CA TYR A 118 -1.36 -3.84 -6.22
C TYR A 118 -0.21 -4.02 -5.23
N SER A 119 0.14 -2.93 -4.55
CA SER A 119 1.07 -2.91 -3.44
C SER A 119 0.57 -1.95 -2.38
N SER A 120 0.69 -2.32 -1.11
CA SER A 120 0.14 -1.55 -0.01
C SER A 120 1.10 -1.49 1.17
N ASN A 121 1.57 -0.27 1.50
CA ASN A 121 2.51 -0.01 2.60
C ASN A 121 3.84 -0.75 2.42
N VAL A 122 4.40 -0.72 1.22
CA VAL A 122 5.67 -1.35 0.84
C VAL A 122 6.65 -0.33 0.30
N ALA A 123 6.20 0.65 -0.49
CA ALA A 123 7.07 1.59 -1.18
C ALA A 123 7.94 2.41 -0.21
N GLU A 124 7.43 2.74 0.98
CA GLU A 124 8.18 3.41 2.04
C GLU A 124 9.32 2.56 2.63
N HIS A 125 9.36 1.26 2.32
CA HIS A 125 10.39 0.32 2.76
C HIS A 125 11.44 0.01 1.68
N ILE A 126 11.32 0.62 0.51
CA ILE A 126 12.20 0.40 -0.64
C ILE A 126 13.00 1.67 -0.94
N PRO A 127 14.34 1.59 -1.12
CA PRO A 127 15.16 2.77 -1.42
C PRO A 127 14.73 3.51 -2.69
N ASN A 128 14.38 2.76 -3.75
CA ASN A 128 13.90 3.28 -5.04
C ASN A 128 12.52 2.70 -5.34
N PRO A 129 11.44 3.19 -4.71
CA PRO A 129 10.12 2.58 -4.84
C PRO A 129 9.53 2.70 -6.25
N TRP A 130 10.05 3.59 -7.07
CA TRP A 130 9.56 3.81 -8.44
C TRP A 130 9.98 2.71 -9.39
N ASP A 131 11.11 2.04 -9.14
CA ASP A 131 11.51 0.83 -9.88
C ASP A 131 10.47 -0.28 -9.69
N MET A 132 9.95 -0.42 -8.46
CA MET A 132 8.83 -1.33 -8.20
C MET A 132 7.55 -0.88 -8.94
N GLY A 133 7.27 0.42 -8.97
CA GLY A 133 6.13 0.97 -9.72
C GLY A 133 6.21 0.67 -11.22
N GLU A 134 7.39 0.79 -11.83
CA GLU A 134 7.61 0.43 -13.25
C GLU A 134 7.43 -1.06 -13.51
N GLU A 135 7.96 -1.93 -12.64
CA GLU A 135 7.77 -3.36 -12.74
C GLU A 135 6.30 -3.76 -12.58
N MET A 136 5.58 -3.14 -11.63
CA MET A 136 4.14 -3.33 -11.48
C MET A 136 3.39 -2.95 -12.75
N LEU A 137 3.74 -1.82 -13.39
CA LEU A 137 3.17 -1.42 -14.67
C LEU A 137 3.55 -2.39 -15.81
N ARG A 138 4.79 -2.88 -15.83
CA ARG A 138 5.26 -3.83 -16.85
C ARG A 138 4.42 -5.11 -16.85
N VAL A 139 4.22 -5.70 -15.69
CA VAL A 139 3.49 -6.97 -15.55
C VAL A 139 1.97 -6.83 -15.57
N THR A 140 1.45 -5.61 -15.48
CA THR A 140 0.01 -5.32 -15.67
C THR A 140 -0.31 -5.39 -17.16
N ARG A 141 -1.39 -6.08 -17.54
CA ARG A 141 -1.83 -6.17 -18.94
C ARG A 141 -2.42 -4.85 -19.45
N PRO A 142 -2.48 -4.61 -20.76
CA PRO A 142 -3.22 -3.49 -21.33
C PRO A 142 -4.68 -3.46 -20.86
N GLY A 143 -5.13 -2.29 -20.38
CA GLY A 143 -6.44 -2.09 -19.76
C GLY A 143 -6.54 -2.55 -18.30
N GLY A 144 -5.52 -3.23 -17.76
CA GLY A 144 -5.43 -3.64 -16.36
C GLY A 144 -5.11 -2.49 -15.40
N LEU A 145 -5.15 -2.76 -14.10
CA LEU A 145 -4.94 -1.77 -13.04
C LEU A 145 -3.63 -2.02 -12.29
N THR A 146 -2.84 -0.97 -12.12
CA THR A 146 -1.73 -0.89 -11.17
C THR A 146 -2.15 0.04 -10.02
N ILE A 147 -2.11 -0.46 -8.79
CA ILE A 147 -2.53 0.28 -7.59
C ILE A 147 -1.37 0.29 -6.61
N LEU A 148 -0.73 1.46 -6.43
CA LEU A 148 0.37 1.65 -5.50
C LEU A 148 -0.08 2.52 -4.34
N SER A 149 -0.02 1.98 -3.12
CA SER A 149 -0.43 2.68 -1.90
C SER A 149 0.70 2.62 -0.87
N TYR A 150 1.08 3.78 -0.31
CA TYR A 150 2.19 3.87 0.63
C TYR A 150 1.96 4.95 1.70
N THR A 151 2.65 4.80 2.82
CA THR A 151 2.65 5.78 3.92
C THR A 151 3.51 6.98 3.53
N VAL A 152 2.91 8.18 3.58
CA VAL A 152 3.61 9.44 3.28
C VAL A 152 4.49 9.83 4.46
N TRP A 153 5.77 10.11 4.21
CA TRP A 153 6.77 10.36 5.26
C TRP A 153 6.37 11.46 6.25
N LEU A 154 5.98 12.65 5.77
CA LEU A 154 5.52 13.74 6.63
C LEU A 154 4.03 13.63 7.00
N GLY A 155 3.36 12.55 6.64
CA GLY A 155 2.01 12.27 7.10
C GLY A 155 1.99 11.84 8.58
N PRO A 156 0.80 11.80 9.21
CA PRO A 156 0.67 11.54 10.66
C PRO A 156 1.29 10.23 11.15
N PHE A 157 1.47 9.26 10.27
CA PHE A 157 1.98 7.92 10.59
C PHE A 157 3.33 7.61 9.91
N GLY A 158 3.98 8.60 9.27
CA GLY A 158 5.24 8.39 8.54
C GLY A 158 6.39 7.88 9.42
N GLY A 159 6.40 8.26 10.69
CA GLY A 159 7.37 7.78 11.67
C GLY A 159 7.20 6.34 12.12
N HIS A 160 6.13 5.64 11.68
CA HIS A 160 5.82 4.28 12.10
C HIS A 160 5.86 4.16 13.64
N GLU A 161 6.52 3.13 14.20
CA GLU A 161 6.62 2.92 15.64
C GLU A 161 7.48 3.94 16.40
N THR A 162 8.23 4.81 15.70
CA THR A 162 9.08 5.80 16.37
C THR A 162 8.30 6.92 17.05
N GLY A 163 7.04 7.15 16.63
CA GLY A 163 6.12 8.09 17.24
C GLY A 163 5.43 9.03 16.24
N LEU A 164 4.54 9.87 16.78
CA LEU A 164 3.67 10.71 15.93
C LEU A 164 4.32 12.03 15.49
N TRP A 165 5.43 12.44 16.08
CA TRP A 165 6.04 13.75 15.82
C TRP A 165 7.54 13.70 15.60
N GLU A 166 8.24 12.66 16.07
CA GLU A 166 9.69 12.56 16.02
C GLU A 166 10.23 12.62 14.59
N HIS A 167 9.51 12.01 13.63
CA HIS A 167 9.88 11.99 12.22
C HIS A 167 9.84 13.38 11.55
N TYR A 168 9.06 14.34 12.08
CA TYR A 168 9.08 15.73 11.60
C TYR A 168 10.40 16.45 11.88
N VAL A 169 11.13 16.02 12.91
CA VAL A 169 12.47 16.54 13.21
C VAL A 169 13.52 15.90 12.29
N GLY A 170 13.29 14.66 11.87
CA GLY A 170 14.13 13.89 10.97
C GLY A 170 14.14 12.41 11.29
N GLY A 171 14.34 11.58 10.28
CA GLY A 171 14.27 10.12 10.43
C GLY A 171 15.37 9.56 11.33
N GLU A 172 16.60 10.08 11.23
CA GLU A 172 17.70 9.71 12.12
C GLU A 172 17.41 10.09 13.57
N PHE A 173 16.89 11.29 13.80
CA PHE A 173 16.49 11.72 15.13
C PHE A 173 15.42 10.80 15.72
N ALA A 174 14.40 10.45 14.95
CA ALA A 174 13.32 9.57 15.37
C ALA A 174 13.85 8.18 15.75
N ARG A 175 14.70 7.57 14.89
CA ARG A 175 15.39 6.29 15.12
C ARG A 175 16.23 6.30 16.40
N ASP A 176 17.09 7.30 16.54
CA ASP A 176 18.05 7.39 17.63
C ASP A 176 17.35 7.68 18.97
N ARG A 177 16.29 8.51 18.95
CA ARG A 177 15.46 8.77 20.13
C ARG A 177 14.72 7.50 20.57
N TYR A 178 14.11 6.77 19.62
CA TYR A 178 13.44 5.50 19.91
C TYR A 178 14.42 4.50 20.54
N THR A 179 15.58 4.30 19.92
CA THR A 179 16.61 3.37 20.39
C THR A 179 17.07 3.72 21.81
N ARG A 180 17.32 5.01 22.09
CA ARG A 180 17.70 5.44 23.45
C ARG A 180 16.60 5.18 24.49
N ARG A 181 15.32 5.31 24.12
CA ARG A 181 14.19 5.13 25.05
C ARG A 181 13.81 3.67 25.28
N ARG A 182 14.00 2.82 24.25
CA ARG A 182 13.57 1.42 24.27
C ARG A 182 14.69 0.43 24.52
N GLY A 183 15.95 0.85 24.37
CA GLY A 183 17.13 -0.03 24.49
C GLY A 183 17.38 -0.93 23.29
N HIS A 184 16.60 -0.80 22.22
CA HIS A 184 16.75 -1.52 20.96
C HIS A 184 16.29 -0.64 19.78
N PRO A 185 16.76 -0.88 18.55
CA PRO A 185 16.29 -0.14 17.37
C PRO A 185 14.81 -0.43 17.09
N PRO A 186 14.13 0.48 16.36
CA PRO A 186 12.78 0.21 15.83
C PRO A 186 12.79 -0.96 14.84
N LYS A 187 11.65 -1.59 14.57
CA LYS A 187 11.51 -2.61 13.52
C LYS A 187 11.82 -1.98 12.15
N ASN A 188 11.26 -0.80 11.91
CA ASN A 188 11.45 -0.03 10.68
C ASN A 188 12.55 1.01 10.90
N VAL A 189 13.77 0.70 10.44
CA VAL A 189 14.98 1.51 10.68
C VAL A 189 15.14 2.53 9.55
N PHE A 190 15.03 3.82 9.89
CA PHE A 190 15.23 4.89 8.90
C PHE A 190 16.61 4.81 8.24
N GLY A 191 16.62 4.92 6.90
CA GLY A 191 17.80 4.78 6.07
C GLY A 191 18.22 3.34 5.74
N THR A 192 17.50 2.33 6.26
CA THR A 192 17.77 0.91 5.99
C THR A 192 16.51 0.17 5.51
N SER A 193 15.43 0.26 6.26
CA SER A 193 14.14 -0.39 5.96
C SER A 193 12.94 0.56 6.08
N LEU A 194 13.20 1.86 6.20
CA LEU A 194 12.20 2.93 6.15
C LEU A 194 12.86 4.15 5.48
N PHE A 195 12.16 4.74 4.53
CA PHE A 195 12.65 5.85 3.73
C PHE A 195 11.65 7.01 3.71
N ASP A 196 12.12 8.23 3.45
CA ASP A 196 11.34 9.45 3.38
C ASP A 196 10.64 9.61 2.02
N VAL A 197 9.58 8.84 1.80
CA VAL A 197 8.80 8.89 0.56
C VAL A 197 7.68 9.94 0.68
N PRO A 198 7.82 11.14 0.05
CA PRO A 198 6.80 12.18 0.11
C PRO A 198 5.64 11.91 -0.86
N CYS A 199 4.48 12.53 -0.60
CA CYS A 199 3.33 12.49 -1.50
C CYS A 199 3.65 13.02 -2.90
N SER A 200 4.45 14.10 -2.97
CA SER A 200 4.89 14.71 -4.23
C SER A 200 5.69 13.77 -5.11
N ALA A 201 6.55 12.93 -4.55
CA ALA A 201 7.38 12.01 -5.35
C ALA A 201 6.52 10.97 -6.09
N GLY A 202 5.53 10.38 -5.43
CA GLY A 202 4.61 9.46 -6.09
C GLY A 202 3.78 10.11 -7.20
N LEU A 203 3.31 11.33 -6.97
CA LEU A 203 2.61 12.08 -8.01
C LEU A 203 3.54 12.43 -9.19
N HIS A 204 4.80 12.79 -8.92
CA HIS A 204 5.81 13.06 -9.95
C HIS A 204 6.13 11.83 -10.78
N TRP A 205 6.21 10.66 -10.15
CA TRP A 205 6.41 9.40 -10.87
C TRP A 205 5.19 9.04 -11.70
N ALA A 206 3.98 9.12 -11.13
CA ALA A 206 2.79 8.61 -11.79
C ALA A 206 2.28 9.51 -12.94
N GLN A 207 2.41 10.83 -12.83
CA GLN A 207 1.87 11.76 -13.84
C GLN A 207 2.45 11.59 -15.25
N PRO A 208 3.79 11.48 -15.45
CA PRO A 208 4.38 11.33 -16.77
C PRO A 208 4.04 10.01 -17.47
N THR A 209 3.62 8.98 -16.75
CA THR A 209 3.25 7.68 -17.34
C THR A 209 2.06 7.78 -18.30
N GLY A 210 1.25 8.82 -18.19
CA GLY A 210 -0.02 8.96 -18.91
C GLY A 210 -1.12 7.98 -18.45
N ALA A 211 -0.79 7.02 -17.58
CA ALA A 211 -1.69 5.97 -17.09
C ALA A 211 -2.48 6.39 -15.83
N LEU A 212 -2.08 7.45 -15.13
CA LEU A 212 -2.69 7.86 -13.87
C LEU A 212 -4.17 8.25 -14.05
N LYS A 213 -5.06 7.50 -13.40
CA LYS A 213 -6.51 7.74 -13.38
C LYS A 213 -6.98 8.45 -12.12
N LEU A 214 -6.36 8.13 -10.97
CA LEU A 214 -6.74 8.69 -9.68
C LEU A 214 -5.55 8.70 -8.72
N ALA A 215 -5.44 9.80 -7.95
CA ALA A 215 -4.57 9.87 -6.77
C ALA A 215 -5.41 10.38 -5.59
N PHE A 216 -5.40 9.64 -4.48
CA PHE A 216 -6.22 9.99 -3.32
C PHE A 216 -5.62 9.48 -2.00
N PRO A 217 -5.97 10.13 -0.87
CA PRO A 217 -5.57 9.66 0.45
C PRO A 217 -6.44 8.46 0.84
N ARG A 218 -5.83 7.28 0.95
CA ARG A 218 -6.51 5.99 1.10
C ARG A 218 -7.53 5.93 2.23
N TYR A 219 -7.17 6.46 3.37
CA TYR A 219 -7.96 6.34 4.60
C TYR A 219 -8.89 7.53 4.85
N HIS A 220 -8.92 8.50 3.95
CA HIS A 220 -9.78 9.67 4.06
C HIS A 220 -11.12 9.47 3.35
N PRO A 221 -12.18 10.14 3.81
CA PRO A 221 -13.44 10.17 3.09
C PRO A 221 -13.30 10.90 1.75
N SER A 222 -14.12 10.54 0.77
CA SER A 222 -13.98 11.02 -0.61
C SER A 222 -14.07 12.55 -0.78
N TRP A 223 -14.74 13.25 0.12
CA TRP A 223 -14.77 14.70 0.12
C TRP A 223 -13.42 15.35 0.47
N ALA A 224 -12.50 14.63 1.12
CA ALA A 224 -11.17 15.11 1.47
C ALA A 224 -10.10 14.77 0.40
N TRP A 225 -10.44 14.12 -0.70
CA TRP A 225 -9.47 13.69 -1.72
C TRP A 225 -8.78 14.87 -2.45
N TRP A 226 -9.36 16.07 -2.36
CA TRP A 226 -8.71 17.29 -2.87
C TRP A 226 -7.36 17.60 -2.19
N LEU A 227 -7.12 17.06 -0.99
CA LEU A 227 -5.85 17.26 -0.25
C LEU A 227 -4.63 16.89 -1.07
N THR A 228 -4.70 15.85 -1.92
CA THR A 228 -3.59 15.44 -2.78
C THR A 228 -3.21 16.49 -3.84
N ARG A 229 -4.10 17.44 -4.12
CA ARG A 229 -3.93 18.48 -5.15
C ARG A 229 -3.27 19.75 -4.61
N VAL A 230 -3.18 19.91 -3.29
CA VAL A 230 -2.64 21.14 -2.66
C VAL A 230 -1.19 20.90 -2.25
N PRO A 231 -0.21 21.52 -2.98
CA PRO A 231 1.20 21.42 -2.65
C PRO A 231 1.47 21.84 -1.20
N GLY A 232 2.41 21.19 -0.54
CA GLY A 232 2.70 21.39 0.88
C GLY A 232 1.69 20.71 1.79
N VAL A 233 0.41 21.05 1.73
CA VAL A 233 -0.64 20.45 2.57
C VAL A 233 -0.70 18.93 2.40
N ARG A 234 -0.56 18.44 1.17
CA ARG A 234 -0.58 17.00 0.88
C ARG A 234 0.49 16.19 1.62
N GLU A 235 1.63 16.80 1.91
CA GLU A 235 2.73 16.11 2.60
C GLU A 235 2.39 15.81 4.07
N PHE A 236 1.61 16.70 4.71
CA PHE A 236 1.26 16.58 6.13
C PHE A 236 -0.13 16.00 6.37
N ALA A 237 -1.08 16.28 5.47
CA ALA A 237 -2.47 15.89 5.66
C ALA A 237 -2.82 14.53 5.05
N VAL A 238 -1.99 13.98 4.16
CA VAL A 238 -2.17 12.66 3.55
C VAL A 238 -1.37 11.63 4.34
N SER A 239 -2.04 10.76 5.07
CA SER A 239 -1.38 9.70 5.84
C SER A 239 -0.86 8.57 4.96
N ASN A 240 -1.59 8.25 3.90
CA ASN A 240 -1.24 7.22 2.93
C ASN A 240 -1.75 7.65 1.56
N LEU A 241 -0.88 7.72 0.56
CA LEU A 241 -1.23 8.04 -0.81
C LEU A 241 -1.55 6.76 -1.58
N THR A 242 -2.67 6.75 -2.29
CA THR A 242 -2.98 5.72 -3.28
C THR A 242 -2.93 6.32 -4.68
N LEU A 243 -2.14 5.69 -5.54
CA LEU A 243 -2.03 5.97 -6.97
C LEU A 243 -2.69 4.83 -7.73
N VAL A 244 -3.62 5.15 -8.62
CA VAL A 244 -4.33 4.20 -9.48
C VAL A 244 -4.00 4.52 -10.92
N LEU A 245 -3.31 3.58 -11.56
CA LEU A 245 -2.91 3.67 -12.95
C LEU A 245 -3.66 2.59 -13.76
N GLN A 246 -4.00 2.88 -14.99
CA GLN A 246 -4.56 1.93 -15.94
C GLN A 246 -3.68 1.90 -17.18
N LYS A 247 -3.03 0.75 -17.42
CA LYS A 247 -2.12 0.55 -18.55
C LYS A 247 -2.83 0.62 -19.90
#